data_988c75d6e725a86bca7054f575a36f60
#
_entry.id   988c75d6e725a86bca7054f575a36f60
#
_cell.length_a   1.000
_cell.length_b   1.000
_cell.length_c   1.000
_cell.angle_alpha   90.00
_cell.angle_beta   90.00
_cell.angle_gamma   90.00
#
_symmetry.space_group_name_H-M   'P 1'
#
loop_
_entity.id
_entity.type
_entity.pdbx_description
1 polymer ?
#
loop_
_entity_poly.entity_id
_entity_poly.type
_entity_poly.pdbx_seq_one_letter_code
_entity_poly.pdbx_strand_id
1 'polypeptide(L)'
;MSVNAKTVIEVLYPEYANQAGDNGNAMYLRACLPDAEFIETTHDDVPYFAEHVPSLILLCGMSEAQQVNTIKLLQPYRERLVELIDAGVPMLFTGSAPEVLGTKIVNPDGSETPALGLLDFVTHCNIPARYHDVVIGDLNAPERDEAIKVVGFKIQFTQMEAGASQQPFCRNEVGFGLNKQTSEEGFRKNNLMATWLIGPLLPLNPDFTRYLLDLIGEKDAPLAFEEDVRASYEERLKTFRLPGMGLAY
;
A
#
# COMPACT_ATOMS: atom_id res chain seq x y z
N MET A 1 -30.30 9.72 16.97
CA MET A 1 -29.05 10.20 16.44
C MET A 1 -28.01 9.13 16.74
N SER A 2 -27.60 8.35 15.75
CA SER A 2 -26.49 7.42 15.95
C SER A 2 -25.24 8.28 16.17
N VAL A 3 -24.58 8.11 17.30
CA VAL A 3 -23.24 8.63 17.49
C VAL A 3 -22.40 7.89 16.43
N ASN A 4 -22.01 8.57 15.32
CA ASN A 4 -21.04 7.99 14.41
C ASN A 4 -19.78 7.70 15.22
N ALA A 5 -19.35 6.46 15.22
CA ALA A 5 -18.09 6.09 15.85
C ALA A 5 -17.00 6.95 15.20
N LYS A 6 -16.11 7.50 16.02
CA LYS A 6 -15.00 8.34 15.55
C LYS A 6 -14.12 7.52 14.61
N THR A 7 -13.77 8.08 13.44
CA THR A 7 -12.82 7.46 12.52
C THR A 7 -11.43 7.42 13.14
N VAL A 8 -10.87 6.21 13.26
CA VAL A 8 -9.54 5.96 13.82
C VAL A 8 -8.65 5.36 12.75
N ILE A 9 -7.53 6.02 12.47
CA ILE A 9 -6.53 5.57 11.50
C ILE A 9 -5.26 5.23 12.26
N GLU A 10 -4.83 3.97 12.17
CA GLU A 10 -3.57 3.53 12.74
C GLU A 10 -2.45 3.58 11.70
N VAL A 11 -1.37 4.28 12.03
CA VAL A 11 -0.15 4.37 11.22
C VAL A 11 0.94 3.57 11.92
N LEU A 12 1.35 2.47 11.30
CA LEU A 12 2.35 1.57 11.87
C LEU A 12 3.76 2.07 11.56
N TYR A 13 4.56 2.21 12.60
CA TYR A 13 6.00 2.47 12.57
C TYR A 13 6.43 3.69 11.74
N PRO A 14 5.72 4.85 11.86
CA PRO A 14 5.99 6.03 11.01
C PRO A 14 7.40 6.60 11.22
N GLU A 15 8.06 6.29 12.34
CA GLU A 15 9.42 6.73 12.64
C GLU A 15 10.47 6.18 11.68
N TYR A 16 10.19 5.02 11.02
CA TYR A 16 11.09 4.45 10.03
C TYR A 16 10.40 3.98 8.74
N ALA A 17 9.10 3.68 8.75
CA ALA A 17 8.33 3.29 7.58
C ALA A 17 7.95 4.53 6.75
N ASN A 18 8.95 5.23 6.23
CA ASN A 18 8.80 6.50 5.49
C ASN A 18 9.76 6.60 4.30
N GLN A 19 10.13 5.47 3.71
CA GLN A 19 10.99 5.48 2.54
C GLN A 19 10.33 6.22 1.37
N ALA A 20 11.11 7.04 0.65
CA ALA A 20 10.62 7.90 -0.43
C ALA A 20 9.53 8.92 -0.01
N GLY A 21 9.43 9.28 1.28
CA GLY A 21 8.43 10.23 1.78
C GLY A 21 7.02 9.66 1.87
N ASP A 22 6.89 8.35 2.00
CA ASP A 22 5.62 7.63 1.89
C ASP A 22 4.63 7.92 3.04
N ASN A 23 5.11 8.46 4.19
CA ASN A 23 4.25 9.06 5.23
C ASN A 23 3.37 10.22 4.73
N GLY A 24 3.66 10.77 3.56
CA GLY A 24 2.77 11.70 2.86
C GLY A 24 1.36 11.14 2.64
N ASN A 25 1.17 9.80 2.63
CA ASN A 25 -0.15 9.18 2.63
C ASN A 25 -0.93 9.53 3.91
N ALA A 26 -0.33 9.33 5.09
CA ALA A 26 -0.95 9.68 6.37
C ALA A 26 -1.15 11.19 6.51
N MET A 27 -0.19 12.01 6.08
CA MET A 27 -0.29 13.47 6.09
C MET A 27 -1.46 13.96 5.22
N TYR A 28 -1.64 13.37 4.04
CA TYR A 28 -2.75 13.72 3.14
C TYR A 28 -4.11 13.34 3.74
N LEU A 29 -4.22 12.15 4.35
CA LEU A 29 -5.45 11.76 5.05
C LEU A 29 -5.76 12.67 6.24
N ARG A 30 -4.76 13.13 7.00
CA ARG A 30 -4.97 14.14 8.06
C ARG A 30 -5.54 15.45 7.53
N ALA A 31 -5.12 15.85 6.33
CA ALA A 31 -5.65 17.05 5.70
C ALA A 31 -7.08 16.86 5.16
N CYS A 32 -7.44 15.64 4.71
CA CYS A 32 -8.80 15.30 4.29
C CYS A 32 -9.76 15.10 5.49
N LEU A 33 -9.24 14.62 6.62
CA LEU A 33 -10.01 14.17 7.78
C LEU A 33 -9.52 14.86 9.07
N PRO A 34 -9.74 16.16 9.25
CA PRO A 34 -9.20 16.91 10.40
C PRO A 34 -9.79 16.44 11.74
N ASP A 35 -10.98 15.83 11.76
CA ASP A 35 -11.65 15.34 12.95
C ASP A 35 -11.37 13.87 13.29
N ALA A 36 -10.67 13.13 12.40
CA ALA A 36 -10.29 11.75 12.64
C ALA A 36 -9.17 11.64 13.68
N GLU A 37 -9.12 10.51 14.35
CA GLU A 37 -8.02 10.17 15.25
C GLU A 37 -6.94 9.40 14.49
N PHE A 38 -5.68 9.86 14.62
CA PHE A 38 -4.53 9.18 14.06
C PHE A 38 -3.66 8.65 15.20
N ILE A 39 -3.56 7.34 15.28
CA ILE A 39 -2.72 6.64 16.24
C ILE A 39 -1.43 6.24 15.52
N GLU A 40 -0.31 6.74 16.00
CA GLU A 40 1.00 6.36 15.52
C GLU A 40 1.56 5.28 16.44
N THR A 41 1.63 4.04 15.94
CA THR A 41 2.21 2.91 16.66
C THR A 41 3.70 2.85 16.35
N THR A 42 4.55 3.11 17.33
CA THR A 42 6.00 2.98 17.22
C THR A 42 6.46 1.54 17.47
N HIS A 43 7.73 1.25 17.25
CA HIS A 43 8.28 -0.09 17.47
C HIS A 43 8.28 -0.54 18.94
N ASP A 44 8.10 0.39 19.89
CA ASP A 44 8.02 0.10 21.33
C ASP A 44 6.57 -0.06 21.83
N ASP A 45 5.59 0.23 20.97
CA ASP A 45 4.19 0.23 21.35
C ASP A 45 3.51 -1.12 21.03
N VAL A 46 2.47 -1.43 21.79
CA VAL A 46 1.48 -2.45 21.39
C VAL A 46 0.59 -1.84 20.32
N PRO A 47 0.45 -2.49 19.14
CA PRO A 47 -0.41 -1.96 18.09
C PRO A 47 -1.85 -1.77 18.57
N TYR A 48 -2.46 -0.63 18.19
CA TYR A 48 -3.84 -0.34 18.55
C TYR A 48 -4.81 -1.43 18.03
N PHE A 49 -4.54 -1.97 16.84
CA PHE A 49 -5.35 -3.02 16.25
C PHE A 49 -5.32 -4.34 17.06
N ALA A 50 -4.37 -4.51 17.99
CA ALA A 50 -4.28 -5.71 18.82
C ALA A 50 -5.54 -5.89 19.70
N GLU A 51 -6.09 -4.80 20.24
CA GLU A 51 -7.23 -4.81 21.15
C GLU A 51 -8.46 -4.08 20.58
N HIS A 52 -8.29 -3.31 19.50
CA HIS A 52 -9.32 -2.48 18.89
C HIS A 52 -9.48 -2.78 17.40
N VAL A 53 -10.48 -2.17 16.77
CA VAL A 53 -10.69 -2.24 15.32
C VAL A 53 -10.56 -0.83 14.76
N PRO A 54 -9.41 -0.48 14.13
CA PRO A 54 -9.27 0.81 13.46
C PRO A 54 -10.12 0.87 12.19
N SER A 55 -10.47 2.08 11.75
CA SER A 55 -11.13 2.30 10.46
C SER A 55 -10.18 2.05 9.29
N LEU A 56 -8.88 2.26 9.49
CA LEU A 56 -7.82 2.04 8.51
C LEU A 56 -6.50 1.73 9.21
N ILE A 57 -5.73 0.78 8.66
CA ILE A 57 -4.34 0.53 9.03
C ILE A 57 -3.45 0.92 7.86
N LEU A 58 -2.43 1.76 8.12
CA LEU A 58 -1.41 2.15 7.16
C LEU A 58 -0.05 1.58 7.54
N LEU A 59 0.67 1.02 6.57
CA LEU A 59 2.09 0.70 6.68
C LEU A 59 2.79 1.14 5.40
N CYS A 60 3.80 1.99 5.54
CA CYS A 60 4.53 2.57 4.42
C CYS A 60 5.87 1.88 4.17
N GLY A 61 6.55 2.25 3.07
CA GLY A 61 7.82 1.65 2.65
C GLY A 61 8.96 1.84 3.66
N MET A 62 9.84 0.85 3.75
CA MET A 62 10.96 0.79 4.69
C MET A 62 12.16 0.07 4.06
N SER A 63 13.32 0.11 4.72
CA SER A 63 14.50 -0.66 4.30
C SER A 63 14.38 -2.15 4.63
N GLU A 64 15.21 -2.98 4.00
CA GLU A 64 15.23 -4.44 4.20
C GLU A 64 15.48 -4.83 5.68
N ALA A 65 16.37 -4.10 6.36
CA ALA A 65 16.63 -4.32 7.78
C ALA A 65 15.40 -3.99 8.65
N GLN A 66 14.66 -2.95 8.29
CA GLN A 66 13.42 -2.56 8.97
C GLN A 66 12.28 -3.54 8.67
N GLN A 67 12.22 -4.12 7.46
CA GLN A 67 11.26 -5.20 7.16
C GLN A 67 11.43 -6.39 8.08
N VAL A 68 12.67 -6.86 8.28
CA VAL A 68 12.97 -7.97 9.22
C VAL A 68 12.50 -7.63 10.63
N ASN A 69 12.70 -6.40 11.07
CA ASN A 69 12.22 -5.94 12.38
C ASN A 69 10.69 -5.88 12.43
N THR A 70 10.05 -5.30 11.41
CA THR A 70 8.59 -5.20 11.30
C THR A 70 7.92 -6.57 11.32
N ILE A 71 8.48 -7.57 10.61
CA ILE A 71 7.99 -8.94 10.65
C ILE A 71 8.01 -9.47 12.10
N LYS A 72 9.12 -9.27 12.84
CA LYS A 72 9.24 -9.72 14.23
C LYS A 72 8.22 -9.04 15.15
N LEU A 73 8.00 -7.74 14.96
CA LEU A 73 7.06 -6.97 15.77
C LEU A 73 5.60 -7.37 15.49
N LEU A 74 5.25 -7.66 14.22
CA LEU A 74 3.90 -8.05 13.83
C LEU A 74 3.62 -9.55 14.01
N GLN A 75 4.63 -10.41 14.10
CA GLN A 75 4.46 -11.87 14.22
C GLN A 75 3.55 -12.29 15.38
N PRO A 76 3.63 -11.69 16.58
CA PRO A 76 2.72 -12.02 17.69
C PRO A 76 1.25 -11.72 17.39
N TYR A 77 0.99 -10.80 16.48
CA TYR A 77 -0.35 -10.34 16.11
C TYR A 77 -0.85 -10.91 14.77
N ARG A 78 -0.13 -11.89 14.21
CA ARG A 78 -0.44 -12.49 12.91
C ARG A 78 -1.90 -12.97 12.80
N GLU A 79 -2.39 -13.70 13.79
CA GLU A 79 -3.75 -14.22 13.80
C GLU A 79 -4.78 -13.08 13.88
N ARG A 80 -4.48 -12.04 14.66
CA ARG A 80 -5.33 -10.86 14.74
C ARG A 80 -5.40 -10.11 13.41
N LEU A 81 -4.29 -10.01 12.68
CA LEU A 81 -4.30 -9.44 11.33
C LEU A 81 -5.15 -10.27 10.37
N VAL A 82 -5.10 -11.61 10.45
CA VAL A 82 -5.99 -12.49 9.67
C VAL A 82 -7.47 -12.19 9.98
N GLU A 83 -7.85 -12.12 11.25
CA GLU A 83 -9.21 -11.78 11.67
C GLU A 83 -9.68 -10.45 11.10
N LEU A 84 -8.85 -9.41 11.18
CA LEU A 84 -9.16 -8.07 10.67
C LEU A 84 -9.28 -8.05 9.15
N ILE A 85 -8.40 -8.77 8.42
CA ILE A 85 -8.48 -8.93 6.97
C ILE A 85 -9.78 -9.63 6.59
N ASP A 86 -10.12 -10.73 7.27
CA ASP A 86 -11.32 -11.51 6.98
C ASP A 86 -12.61 -10.75 7.36
N ALA A 87 -12.55 -9.88 8.37
CA ALA A 87 -13.61 -8.94 8.72
C ALA A 87 -13.72 -7.76 7.75
N GLY A 88 -12.81 -7.63 6.78
CA GLY A 88 -12.83 -6.56 5.79
C GLY A 88 -12.35 -5.20 6.29
N VAL A 89 -11.57 -5.15 7.37
CA VAL A 89 -10.98 -3.88 7.84
C VAL A 89 -10.04 -3.33 6.76
N PRO A 90 -10.23 -2.07 6.33
CA PRO A 90 -9.36 -1.44 5.36
C PRO A 90 -7.91 -1.38 5.82
N MET A 91 -6.99 -1.82 4.95
CA MET A 91 -5.56 -1.75 5.18
C MET A 91 -4.88 -1.31 3.88
N LEU A 92 -3.92 -0.40 3.98
CA LEU A 92 -3.12 0.06 2.84
C LEU A 92 -1.63 -0.07 3.18
N PHE A 93 -0.95 -0.96 2.47
CA PHE A 93 0.48 -1.22 2.58
C PHE A 93 1.16 -0.79 1.28
N THR A 94 2.10 0.16 1.37
CA THR A 94 2.72 0.81 0.20
C THR A 94 4.23 0.62 0.16
N GLY A 95 4.83 0.86 -0.99
CA GLY A 95 6.28 0.77 -1.18
C GLY A 95 6.80 -0.65 -0.97
N SER A 96 7.77 -0.85 -0.06
CA SER A 96 8.30 -2.17 0.30
C SER A 96 7.51 -2.86 1.43
N ALA A 97 6.51 -2.20 2.03
CA ALA A 97 5.71 -2.77 3.11
C ALA A 97 4.96 -4.06 2.73
N PRO A 98 4.45 -4.26 1.50
CA PRO A 98 3.83 -5.53 1.12
C PRO A 98 4.70 -6.76 1.35
N GLU A 99 6.02 -6.64 1.30
CA GLU A 99 6.95 -7.76 1.41
C GLU A 99 6.86 -8.49 2.77
N VAL A 100 6.44 -7.78 3.82
CA VAL A 100 6.23 -8.39 5.14
C VAL A 100 5.03 -9.34 5.18
N LEU A 101 4.09 -9.22 4.22
CA LEU A 101 2.85 -10.00 4.16
C LEU A 101 3.02 -11.37 3.49
N GLY A 102 4.07 -11.53 2.68
CA GLY A 102 4.34 -12.75 1.91
C GLY A 102 4.70 -13.95 2.79
N THR A 103 5.08 -15.04 2.15
CA THR A 103 5.51 -16.27 2.84
C THR A 103 6.96 -16.16 3.30
N LYS A 104 7.84 -15.61 2.47
CA LYS A 104 9.27 -15.41 2.75
C LYS A 104 9.91 -14.40 1.81
N ILE A 105 11.06 -13.89 2.23
CA ILE A 105 11.97 -13.08 1.43
C ILE A 105 13.23 -13.93 1.18
N VAL A 106 13.58 -14.16 -0.08
CA VAL A 106 14.80 -14.83 -0.51
C VAL A 106 15.87 -13.78 -0.77
N ASN A 107 16.94 -13.82 0.04
CA ASN A 107 18.03 -12.86 -0.04
C ASN A 107 19.01 -13.19 -1.19
N PRO A 108 19.88 -12.25 -1.62
CA PRO A 108 20.82 -12.47 -2.72
C PRO A 108 21.82 -13.61 -2.47
N ASP A 109 22.13 -13.92 -1.21
CA ASP A 109 22.99 -15.02 -0.80
C ASP A 109 22.28 -16.39 -0.73
N GLY A 110 20.99 -16.43 -1.05
CA GLY A 110 20.14 -17.61 -0.99
C GLY A 110 19.57 -17.90 0.40
N SER A 111 19.88 -17.09 1.40
CA SER A 111 19.23 -17.21 2.70
C SER A 111 17.76 -16.77 2.63
N GLU A 112 16.93 -17.32 3.52
CA GLU A 112 15.50 -17.02 3.54
C GLU A 112 15.11 -16.35 4.85
N THR A 113 14.33 -15.28 4.76
CA THR A 113 13.69 -14.62 5.89
C THR A 113 12.21 -14.98 5.86
N PRO A 114 11.67 -15.77 6.80
CA PRO A 114 10.25 -16.01 6.92
C PRO A 114 9.49 -14.69 7.12
N ALA A 115 8.40 -14.48 6.38
CA ALA A 115 7.52 -13.34 6.54
C ALA A 115 6.21 -13.76 7.24
N LEU A 116 5.19 -12.90 7.27
CA LEU A 116 3.97 -13.17 8.03
C LEU A 116 3.08 -14.27 7.44
N GLY A 117 3.22 -14.58 6.14
CA GLY A 117 2.40 -15.60 5.46
C GLY A 117 0.91 -15.27 5.43
N LEU A 118 0.56 -14.00 5.28
CA LEU A 118 -0.82 -13.52 5.17
C LEU A 118 -1.31 -13.57 3.72
N LEU A 119 -0.37 -13.47 2.77
CA LEU A 119 -0.57 -13.56 1.33
C LEU A 119 0.38 -14.62 0.75
N ASP A 120 -0.08 -15.33 -0.29
CA ASP A 120 0.67 -16.42 -0.93
C ASP A 120 1.58 -15.86 -2.03
N PHE A 121 2.73 -15.35 -1.66
CA PHE A 121 3.79 -14.95 -2.58
C PHE A 121 5.17 -15.05 -1.93
N VAL A 122 6.19 -15.17 -2.76
CA VAL A 122 7.60 -15.14 -2.38
C VAL A 122 8.22 -13.87 -2.93
N THR A 123 8.99 -13.17 -2.10
CA THR A 123 9.83 -12.03 -2.52
C THR A 123 11.24 -12.50 -2.83
N HIS A 124 11.75 -12.16 -4.00
CA HIS A 124 13.13 -12.41 -4.41
C HIS A 124 13.91 -11.09 -4.43
N CYS A 125 14.85 -10.92 -3.51
CA CYS A 125 15.71 -9.76 -3.46
C CYS A 125 16.86 -9.90 -4.45
N ASN A 126 17.06 -8.90 -5.30
CA ASN A 126 18.09 -8.90 -6.34
C ASN A 126 18.94 -7.62 -6.26
N ILE A 127 19.66 -7.45 -5.17
CA ILE A 127 20.64 -6.38 -5.01
C ILE A 127 21.92 -6.78 -5.76
N PRO A 128 22.49 -5.91 -6.65
CA PRO A 128 22.22 -4.46 -6.76
C PRO A 128 21.26 -4.07 -7.89
N ALA A 129 20.55 -4.98 -8.52
CA ALA A 129 19.66 -4.67 -9.63
C ALA A 129 18.41 -3.92 -9.13
N ARG A 130 18.42 -2.59 -9.32
CA ARG A 130 17.27 -1.75 -8.99
C ARG A 130 16.31 -1.67 -10.17
N TYR A 131 15.03 -1.82 -9.90
CA TYR A 131 13.95 -1.65 -10.85
C TYR A 131 13.29 -0.29 -10.64
N HIS A 132 13.24 0.52 -11.69
CA HIS A 132 12.56 1.81 -11.70
C HIS A 132 11.54 1.79 -12.81
N ASP A 133 10.35 2.30 -12.54
CA ASP A 133 9.34 2.50 -13.56
C ASP A 133 8.32 3.55 -13.12
N VAL A 134 7.56 4.05 -14.09
CA VAL A 134 6.31 4.76 -13.86
C VAL A 134 5.16 3.80 -14.18
N VAL A 135 4.09 3.90 -13.42
CA VAL A 135 2.96 2.97 -13.55
C VAL A 135 1.67 3.75 -13.78
N ILE A 136 0.87 3.26 -14.74
CA ILE A 136 -0.57 3.52 -14.84
C ILE A 136 -1.24 2.16 -14.78
N GLY A 137 -2.15 1.97 -13.84
CA GLY A 137 -2.86 0.70 -13.67
C GLY A 137 -4.36 0.89 -13.48
N ASP A 138 -5.12 -0.15 -13.78
CA ASP A 138 -6.56 -0.25 -13.56
C ASP A 138 -6.83 -1.09 -12.31
N LEU A 139 -7.29 -0.41 -11.24
CA LEU A 139 -7.74 -1.05 -10.01
C LEU A 139 -9.24 -1.37 -10.13
N ASN A 140 -9.56 -2.66 -10.04
CA ASN A 140 -10.95 -3.11 -10.00
C ASN A 140 -11.46 -3.07 -8.56
N ALA A 141 -12.36 -2.15 -8.28
CA ALA A 141 -13.06 -2.05 -7.01
C ALA A 141 -14.40 -2.78 -7.12
N PRO A 142 -14.67 -3.82 -6.28
CA PRO A 142 -15.91 -4.61 -6.39
C PRO A 142 -17.20 -3.79 -6.28
N GLU A 143 -17.11 -2.64 -5.60
CA GLU A 143 -18.26 -1.73 -5.35
C GLU A 143 -18.44 -0.68 -6.45
N ARG A 144 -17.64 -0.72 -7.53
CA ARG A 144 -17.69 0.25 -8.62
C ARG A 144 -17.84 -0.45 -9.96
N ASP A 145 -18.64 0.14 -10.83
CA ASP A 145 -18.86 -0.35 -12.20
C ASP A 145 -17.63 -0.12 -13.11
N GLU A 146 -16.86 0.93 -12.83
CA GLU A 146 -15.67 1.29 -13.58
C GLU A 146 -14.40 1.13 -12.75
N ALA A 147 -13.33 0.69 -13.41
CA ALA A 147 -12.02 0.62 -12.79
C ALA A 147 -11.48 2.00 -12.42
N ILE A 148 -10.80 2.09 -11.30
CA ILE A 148 -10.12 3.30 -10.87
C ILE A 148 -8.71 3.30 -11.47
N LYS A 149 -8.37 4.31 -12.26
CA LYS A 149 -6.99 4.45 -12.73
C LYS A 149 -6.11 4.94 -11.60
N VAL A 150 -5.01 4.23 -11.38
CA VAL A 150 -3.99 4.57 -10.40
C VAL A 150 -2.66 4.87 -11.09
N VAL A 151 -1.95 5.88 -10.60
CA VAL A 151 -0.61 6.24 -11.06
C VAL A 151 0.37 6.15 -9.90
N GLY A 152 1.61 5.83 -10.19
CA GLY A 152 2.66 5.79 -9.16
C GLY A 152 4.04 5.56 -9.76
N PHE A 153 5.03 5.58 -8.88
CA PHE A 153 6.40 5.23 -9.21
C PHE A 153 6.73 3.88 -8.58
N LYS A 154 7.61 3.13 -9.23
CA LYS A 154 8.20 1.91 -8.67
C LYS A 154 9.71 2.09 -8.54
N ILE A 155 10.20 1.88 -7.32
CA ILE A 155 11.64 1.84 -7.05
C ILE A 155 11.86 0.66 -6.09
N GLN A 156 12.32 -0.48 -6.62
CA GLN A 156 12.45 -1.70 -5.83
C GLN A 156 13.67 -2.52 -6.23
N PHE A 157 14.23 -3.29 -5.29
CA PHE A 157 15.28 -4.28 -5.53
C PHE A 157 14.74 -5.71 -5.58
N THR A 158 13.42 -5.85 -5.47
CA THR A 158 12.74 -7.12 -5.30
C THR A 158 11.83 -7.43 -6.47
N GLN A 159 11.60 -8.70 -6.71
CA GLN A 159 10.56 -9.20 -7.62
C GLN A 159 9.77 -10.27 -6.88
N MET A 160 8.47 -10.33 -7.14
CA MET A 160 7.58 -11.24 -6.46
C MET A 160 7.10 -12.34 -7.37
N GLU A 161 7.03 -13.54 -6.81
CA GLU A 161 6.41 -14.71 -7.40
C GLU A 161 5.13 -15.02 -6.65
N ALA A 162 3.99 -14.78 -7.30
CA ALA A 162 2.67 -14.92 -6.70
C ALA A 162 2.10 -16.32 -6.91
N GLY A 163 1.39 -16.83 -5.92
CA GLY A 163 0.53 -18.01 -6.07
C GLY A 163 -0.65 -17.74 -7.00
N ALA A 164 -1.18 -18.79 -7.61
CA ALA A 164 -2.17 -18.70 -8.70
C ALA A 164 -3.52 -18.09 -8.29
N SER A 165 -3.84 -18.00 -7.01
CA SER A 165 -5.14 -17.54 -6.50
C SER A 165 -5.14 -16.08 -6.01
N GLN A 166 -4.03 -15.34 -6.19
CA GLN A 166 -3.93 -13.98 -5.68
C GLN A 166 -4.64 -12.99 -6.61
N GLN A 167 -5.41 -12.07 -6.02
CA GLN A 167 -5.98 -10.95 -6.76
C GLN A 167 -4.97 -9.80 -6.78
N PRO A 168 -4.66 -9.21 -7.95
CA PRO A 168 -3.80 -8.05 -8.02
C PRO A 168 -4.50 -6.82 -7.42
N PHE A 169 -3.71 -5.88 -6.89
CA PHE A 169 -4.18 -4.55 -6.52
C PHE A 169 -4.67 -3.82 -7.78
N CYS A 170 -3.85 -3.80 -8.85
CA CYS A 170 -4.26 -3.28 -10.15
C CYS A 170 -3.57 -4.05 -11.29
N ARG A 171 -4.03 -3.81 -12.52
CA ARG A 171 -3.40 -4.29 -13.76
C ARG A 171 -2.82 -3.12 -14.52
N ASN A 172 -1.52 -3.16 -14.79
CA ASN A 172 -0.81 -2.05 -15.40
C ASN A 172 -1.08 -1.96 -16.91
N GLU A 173 -1.46 -0.77 -17.34
CA GLU A 173 -1.43 -0.31 -18.74
C GLU A 173 0.00 0.14 -19.11
N VAL A 174 0.70 0.78 -18.16
CA VAL A 174 2.08 1.26 -18.29
C VAL A 174 2.88 0.74 -17.12
N GLY A 175 4.13 0.34 -17.37
CA GLY A 175 5.04 -0.18 -16.35
C GLY A 175 4.88 -1.67 -16.09
N PHE A 176 5.87 -2.27 -15.42
CA PHE A 176 5.84 -3.68 -15.02
C PHE A 176 5.07 -3.90 -13.71
N GLY A 177 4.56 -5.10 -13.51
CA GLY A 177 3.82 -5.51 -12.31
C GLY A 177 4.72 -6.04 -11.19
N LEU A 178 4.35 -7.18 -10.60
CA LEU A 178 5.10 -7.85 -9.52
C LEU A 178 6.53 -8.21 -9.92
N ASN A 179 6.74 -8.45 -11.22
CA ASN A 179 8.02 -8.70 -11.85
C ASN A 179 7.96 -8.26 -13.32
N LYS A 180 9.06 -8.38 -14.07
CA LYS A 180 9.16 -7.93 -15.47
C LYS A 180 8.28 -8.73 -16.45
N GLN A 181 7.72 -9.86 -16.04
CA GLN A 181 6.92 -10.75 -16.90
C GLN A 181 5.42 -10.55 -16.75
N THR A 182 4.96 -9.75 -15.77
CA THR A 182 3.54 -9.53 -15.52
C THR A 182 3.18 -8.05 -15.45
N SER A 183 1.95 -7.73 -15.86
CA SER A 183 1.31 -6.44 -15.62
C SER A 183 0.50 -6.39 -14.33
N GLU A 184 0.41 -7.50 -13.59
CA GLU A 184 -0.28 -7.53 -12.31
C GLU A 184 0.57 -6.87 -11.24
N GLU A 185 0.03 -5.81 -10.63
CA GLU A 185 0.69 -5.00 -9.61
C GLU A 185 0.01 -5.18 -8.26
N GLY A 186 0.84 -5.47 -7.25
CA GLY A 186 0.36 -5.57 -5.88
C GLY A 186 -0.62 -6.70 -5.64
N PHE A 187 -1.27 -6.65 -4.47
CA PHE A 187 -2.24 -7.67 -4.05
C PHE A 187 -3.45 -7.02 -3.39
N ARG A 188 -4.59 -7.69 -3.53
CA ARG A 188 -5.81 -7.38 -2.81
C ARG A 188 -6.39 -8.64 -2.17
N LYS A 189 -6.75 -8.55 -0.89
CA LYS A 189 -7.51 -9.57 -0.16
C LYS A 189 -8.57 -8.87 0.69
N ASN A 190 -9.84 -8.98 0.32
CA ASN A 190 -10.91 -8.16 0.88
C ASN A 190 -10.55 -6.66 0.76
N ASN A 191 -10.45 -5.93 1.88
CA ASN A 191 -10.06 -4.53 1.92
C ASN A 191 -8.57 -4.30 2.30
N LEU A 192 -7.78 -5.37 2.40
CA LEU A 192 -6.32 -5.24 2.40
C LEU A 192 -5.86 -4.95 0.98
N MET A 193 -5.21 -3.82 0.79
CA MET A 193 -4.58 -3.35 -0.44
C MET A 193 -3.07 -3.20 -0.21
N ALA A 194 -2.28 -3.93 -0.96
CA ALA A 194 -0.83 -3.98 -0.84
C ALA A 194 -0.20 -3.70 -2.21
N THR A 195 0.61 -2.65 -2.34
CA THR A 195 1.18 -2.22 -3.61
C THR A 195 2.59 -1.68 -3.44
N TRP A 196 3.45 -1.96 -4.44
CA TRP A 196 4.81 -1.39 -4.49
C TRP A 196 4.86 0.02 -5.06
N LEU A 197 3.69 0.60 -5.38
CA LEU A 197 3.61 1.99 -5.84
C LEU A 197 3.91 2.95 -4.70
N ILE A 198 4.71 3.94 -5.01
CA ILE A 198 5.10 5.04 -4.12
C ILE A 198 4.81 6.38 -4.78
N GLY A 199 4.95 7.47 -3.97
CA GLY A 199 4.85 8.76 -4.58
C GLY A 199 4.55 10.01 -3.78
N PRO A 200 3.96 10.03 -2.57
CA PRO A 200 3.05 9.13 -1.86
C PRO A 200 1.77 8.84 -2.66
N LEU A 201 1.22 7.64 -2.51
CA LEU A 201 0.17 7.12 -3.40
C LEU A 201 -1.13 7.94 -3.35
N LEU A 202 -1.60 8.31 -2.15
CA LEU A 202 -2.92 8.92 -1.98
C LEU A 202 -3.06 10.30 -2.63
N PRO A 203 -2.16 11.28 -2.39
CA PRO A 203 -2.28 12.58 -3.07
C PRO A 203 -2.02 12.52 -4.57
N LEU A 204 -1.40 11.45 -5.08
CA LEU A 204 -1.25 11.25 -6.53
C LEU A 204 -2.52 10.70 -7.20
N ASN A 205 -3.46 10.13 -6.43
CA ASN A 205 -4.59 9.36 -6.92
C ASN A 205 -5.91 9.80 -6.25
N PRO A 206 -6.51 10.93 -6.66
CA PRO A 206 -7.70 11.48 -6.00
C PRO A 206 -8.89 10.51 -6.01
N ASP A 207 -9.12 9.76 -7.09
CA ASP A 207 -10.24 8.82 -7.17
C ASP A 207 -10.00 7.55 -6.33
N PHE A 208 -8.75 7.10 -6.20
CA PHE A 208 -8.38 6.04 -5.27
C PHE A 208 -8.50 6.50 -3.82
N THR A 209 -8.10 7.74 -3.51
CA THR A 209 -8.30 8.30 -2.17
C THR A 209 -9.78 8.41 -1.83
N ARG A 210 -10.62 8.87 -2.76
CA ARG A 210 -12.08 8.89 -2.60
C ARG A 210 -12.62 7.48 -2.30
N TYR A 211 -12.18 6.48 -3.06
CA TYR A 211 -12.56 5.09 -2.81
C TYR A 211 -12.15 4.61 -1.41
N LEU A 212 -10.94 4.93 -0.97
CA LEU A 212 -10.48 4.57 0.38
C LEU A 212 -11.31 5.27 1.47
N LEU A 213 -11.64 6.56 1.28
CA LEU A 213 -12.52 7.31 2.20
C LEU A 213 -13.93 6.70 2.24
N ASP A 214 -14.48 6.26 1.11
CA ASP A 214 -15.76 5.56 1.06
C ASP A 214 -15.73 4.24 1.86
N LEU A 215 -14.64 3.47 1.75
CA LEU A 215 -14.45 2.21 2.49
C LEU A 215 -14.42 2.40 4.01
N ILE A 216 -13.83 3.50 4.49
CA ILE A 216 -13.76 3.80 5.93
C ILE A 216 -14.99 4.55 6.46
N GLY A 217 -15.99 4.77 5.60
CA GLY A 217 -17.27 5.41 5.98
C GLY A 217 -17.29 6.93 5.86
N GLU A 218 -16.24 7.56 5.35
CA GLU A 218 -16.07 9.02 5.21
C GLU A 218 -16.48 9.53 3.82
N LYS A 219 -17.67 9.13 3.38
CA LYS A 219 -18.17 9.39 2.02
C LYS A 219 -18.29 10.88 1.66
N ASP A 220 -18.59 11.72 2.64
CA ASP A 220 -18.81 13.16 2.44
C ASP A 220 -17.56 14.01 2.76
N ALA A 221 -16.46 13.39 3.19
CA ALA A 221 -15.23 14.10 3.50
C ALA A 221 -14.64 14.75 2.23
N PRO A 222 -14.22 16.01 2.24
CA PRO A 222 -13.59 16.65 1.09
C PRO A 222 -12.18 16.06 0.85
N LEU A 223 -11.74 16.02 -0.39
CA LEU A 223 -10.32 15.82 -0.68
C LEU A 223 -9.57 17.13 -0.42
N ALA A 224 -8.50 17.04 0.36
CA ALA A 224 -7.63 18.20 0.56
C ALA A 224 -6.95 18.59 -0.76
N PHE A 225 -6.88 19.90 -1.06
CA PHE A 225 -6.27 20.43 -2.30
C PHE A 225 -6.82 19.79 -3.58
N GLU A 226 -8.11 19.51 -3.64
CA GLU A 226 -8.73 18.68 -4.69
C GLU A 226 -8.42 19.17 -6.10
N GLU A 227 -8.49 20.47 -6.35
CA GLU A 227 -8.19 21.06 -7.66
C GLU A 227 -6.75 20.77 -8.09
N ASP A 228 -5.78 20.99 -7.21
CA ASP A 228 -4.36 20.79 -7.49
C ASP A 228 -4.00 19.31 -7.66
N VAL A 229 -4.54 18.43 -6.82
CA VAL A 229 -4.26 16.99 -6.93
C VAL A 229 -4.88 16.40 -8.20
N ARG A 230 -6.08 16.83 -8.59
CA ARG A 230 -6.71 16.42 -9.87
C ARG A 230 -5.92 16.91 -11.07
N ALA A 231 -5.54 18.18 -11.11
CA ALA A 231 -4.72 18.73 -12.18
C ALA A 231 -3.39 17.99 -12.32
N SER A 232 -2.72 17.72 -11.21
CA SER A 232 -1.49 16.93 -11.15
C SER A 232 -1.68 15.49 -11.62
N TYR A 233 -2.78 14.85 -11.24
CA TYR A 233 -3.12 13.50 -11.65
C TYR A 233 -3.33 13.39 -13.16
N GLU A 234 -4.13 14.29 -13.75
CA GLU A 234 -4.37 14.35 -15.19
C GLU A 234 -3.09 14.57 -15.99
N GLU A 235 -2.19 15.41 -15.50
CA GLU A 235 -0.89 15.62 -16.14
C GLU A 235 -0.01 14.37 -16.08
N ARG A 236 -0.01 13.63 -14.97
CA ARG A 236 0.71 12.35 -14.86
C ARG A 236 0.15 11.29 -15.82
N LEU A 237 -1.17 11.19 -15.94
CA LEU A 237 -1.79 10.25 -16.89
C LEU A 237 -1.35 10.52 -18.34
N LYS A 238 -1.13 11.78 -18.71
CA LYS A 238 -0.60 12.14 -20.03
C LYS A 238 0.90 11.84 -20.14
N THR A 239 1.66 12.31 -19.14
CA THR A 239 3.12 12.24 -19.16
C THR A 239 3.62 10.81 -19.09
N PHE A 240 3.04 9.96 -18.26
CA PHE A 240 3.48 8.56 -18.09
C PHE A 240 3.22 7.68 -19.33
N ARG A 241 2.36 8.12 -20.26
CA ARG A 241 2.17 7.46 -21.55
C ARG A 241 3.17 7.87 -22.63
N LEU A 242 4.01 8.87 -22.36
CA LEU A 242 5.01 9.31 -23.34
C LEU A 242 6.12 8.26 -23.49
N PRO A 243 6.63 8.02 -24.72
CA PRO A 243 7.74 7.12 -24.92
C PRO A 243 8.98 7.50 -24.11
N GLY A 244 9.60 6.53 -23.47
CA GLY A 244 10.82 6.72 -22.68
C GLY A 244 10.62 7.23 -21.26
N MET A 245 9.41 7.34 -20.78
CA MET A 245 9.13 7.70 -19.38
C MET A 245 9.35 6.55 -18.41
N GLY A 246 9.20 5.30 -18.86
CA GLY A 246 9.58 4.12 -18.08
C GLY A 246 11.10 3.97 -18.06
N LEU A 247 11.70 4.05 -16.89
CA LEU A 247 13.15 3.83 -16.70
C LEU A 247 13.37 2.40 -16.23
N ALA A 248 13.15 1.43 -17.13
CA ALA A 248 13.60 0.06 -16.90
C ALA A 248 15.12 -0.01 -17.13
N TYR A 249 15.91 -0.18 -16.09
CA TYR A 249 17.32 -0.55 -16.17
C TYR A 249 17.46 -2.06 -16.21
#